data_52b70cf9fcc37ffdbcecedd3b71a2784
#
_entry.id   52b70cf9fcc37ffdbcecedd3b71a2784
#
_cell.length_a   1.000
_cell.length_b   1.000
_cell.length_c   1.000
_cell.angle_alpha   90.00
_cell.angle_beta   90.00
_cell.angle_gamma   90.00
#
_symmetry.space_group_name_H-M   'P 1'
#
loop_
_entity.id
_entity.type
_entity.pdbx_description
1 polymer ?
#
loop_
_entity_poly.entity_id
_entity_poly.type
_entity_poly.pdbx_seq_one_letter_code
_entity_poly.pdbx_strand_id
1 'polypeptide(L)'
;MKIGAMVESFRAGFRGGVEKAAALGVEGIQAYATTGELAPERMTPEKIKETLDIVHSNGLVFSALCGDFGVGFMDPEKNKIYVEKSKRVVDLAKELGCDVVTTHIGTVPAEENETKKIMREACHELAVYADSMHAAFAVETGPETAVLLCDFLD
;
A
#
# COMPACT_ATOMS: atom_id res chain seq x y z
N MET A 1 -2.08 18.03 13.16
CA MET A 1 -2.39 16.69 12.60
C MET A 1 -2.40 16.86 11.10
N LYS A 2 -1.67 16.01 10.36
CA LYS A 2 -1.69 16.04 8.89
C LYS A 2 -2.86 15.20 8.37
N ILE A 3 -3.48 15.65 7.28
CA ILE A 3 -4.62 14.98 6.66
C ILE A 3 -4.24 14.58 5.24
N GLY A 4 -4.53 13.34 4.89
CA GLY A 4 -4.39 12.82 3.53
C GLY A 4 -5.73 12.38 2.95
N ALA A 5 -5.79 12.25 1.63
CA ALA A 5 -6.97 11.77 0.92
C ALA A 5 -6.63 10.64 -0.05
N MET A 6 -7.54 9.66 -0.16
CA MET A 6 -7.47 8.62 -1.18
C MET A 6 -7.90 9.20 -2.52
N VAL A 7 -7.01 9.16 -3.50
CA VAL A 7 -7.20 9.77 -4.83
C VAL A 7 -8.39 9.17 -5.57
N GLU A 8 -8.56 7.86 -5.53
CA GLU A 8 -9.62 7.14 -6.22
C GLU A 8 -11.02 7.47 -5.70
N SER A 9 -11.13 7.94 -4.45
CA SER A 9 -12.42 8.37 -3.87
C SER A 9 -13.05 9.51 -4.64
N PHE A 10 -12.26 10.30 -5.35
CA PHE A 10 -12.74 11.40 -6.16
C PHE A 10 -13.31 11.01 -7.54
N ARG A 11 -13.06 9.78 -8.00
CA ARG A 11 -13.52 9.23 -9.29
C ARG A 11 -13.23 10.16 -10.50
N ALA A 12 -12.02 10.74 -10.50
CA ALA A 12 -11.63 11.77 -11.48
C ALA A 12 -10.32 11.44 -12.23
N GLY A 13 -9.89 10.17 -12.18
CA GLY A 13 -8.54 9.76 -12.60
C GLY A 13 -7.47 10.28 -11.64
N PHE A 14 -6.21 9.91 -11.86
CA PHE A 14 -5.14 10.27 -10.94
C PHE A 14 -4.97 11.80 -10.84
N ARG A 15 -4.72 12.49 -11.95
CA ARG A 15 -4.52 13.95 -11.97
C ARG A 15 -5.70 14.71 -11.36
N GLY A 16 -6.94 14.42 -11.81
CA GLY A 16 -8.12 15.08 -11.29
C GLY A 16 -8.40 14.80 -9.83
N GLY A 17 -8.03 13.61 -9.34
CA GLY A 17 -8.09 13.26 -7.91
C GLY A 17 -7.11 14.07 -7.08
N VAL A 18 -5.87 14.23 -7.54
CA VAL A 18 -4.83 15.06 -6.93
C VAL A 18 -5.27 16.52 -6.83
N GLU A 19 -5.78 17.10 -7.94
CA GLU A 19 -6.29 18.47 -7.97
C GLU A 19 -7.45 18.69 -6.98
N LYS A 20 -8.37 17.73 -6.89
CA LYS A 20 -9.49 17.79 -5.92
C LYS A 20 -9.00 17.66 -4.48
N ALA A 21 -8.02 16.78 -4.20
CA ALA A 21 -7.41 16.65 -2.89
C ALA A 21 -6.76 17.98 -2.46
N ALA A 22 -5.98 18.60 -3.36
CA ALA A 22 -5.37 19.91 -3.10
C ALA A 22 -6.42 20.99 -2.82
N ALA A 23 -7.51 21.03 -3.59
CA ALA A 23 -8.60 21.98 -3.37
C ALA A 23 -9.31 21.83 -2.01
N LEU A 24 -9.27 20.65 -1.40
CA LEU A 24 -9.76 20.39 -0.05
C LEU A 24 -8.77 20.82 1.04
N GLY A 25 -7.54 21.21 0.68
CA GLY A 25 -6.52 21.64 1.64
C GLY A 25 -5.89 20.51 2.43
N VAL A 26 -5.89 19.27 1.90
CA VAL A 26 -5.13 18.17 2.49
C VAL A 26 -3.63 18.33 2.20
N GLU A 27 -2.79 17.66 2.99
CA GLU A 27 -1.33 17.79 2.89
C GLU A 27 -0.70 16.61 2.14
N GLY A 28 -1.42 15.49 2.03
CA GLY A 28 -0.94 14.28 1.37
C GLY A 28 -2.03 13.50 0.66
N ILE A 29 -1.58 12.55 -0.14
CA ILE A 29 -2.46 11.63 -0.84
C ILE A 29 -2.05 10.17 -0.58
N GLN A 30 -3.03 9.29 -0.68
CA GLN A 30 -2.85 7.86 -0.86
C GLN A 30 -3.45 7.48 -2.22
N ALA A 31 -2.83 6.56 -2.93
CA ALA A 31 -3.30 6.08 -4.23
C ALA A 31 -3.10 4.57 -4.35
N TYR A 32 -3.97 3.89 -5.12
CA TYR A 32 -3.79 2.48 -5.45
C TYR A 32 -2.59 2.29 -6.38
N ALA A 33 -1.70 1.36 -5.98
CA ALA A 33 -0.53 0.95 -6.76
C ALA A 33 -0.63 -0.50 -7.25
N THR A 34 -1.80 -1.12 -7.16
CA THR A 34 -2.00 -2.52 -7.57
C THR A 34 -2.61 -2.64 -8.95
N THR A 35 -3.23 -1.57 -9.44
CA THR A 35 -3.90 -1.51 -10.75
C THR A 35 -3.85 -0.08 -11.31
N GLY A 36 -4.31 0.08 -12.55
CA GLY A 36 -4.47 1.41 -13.14
C GLY A 36 -3.17 2.07 -13.56
N GLU A 37 -3.11 3.40 -13.36
CA GLU A 37 -2.01 4.23 -13.85
C GLU A 37 -0.71 4.04 -13.05
N LEU A 38 -0.83 3.75 -11.76
CA LEU A 38 0.32 3.57 -10.85
C LEU A 38 0.71 2.10 -10.63
N ALA A 39 0.21 1.16 -11.44
CA ALA A 39 0.67 -0.22 -11.36
C ALA A 39 2.19 -0.28 -11.66
N PRO A 40 3.02 -0.96 -10.84
CA PRO A 40 4.48 -0.91 -10.95
C PRO A 40 5.01 -1.26 -12.36
N GLU A 41 4.36 -2.18 -13.06
CA GLU A 41 4.71 -2.58 -14.42
C GLU A 41 4.49 -1.47 -15.48
N ARG A 42 3.80 -0.39 -15.13
CA ARG A 42 3.54 0.76 -16.00
C ARG A 42 4.36 2.00 -15.63
N MET A 43 5.07 1.94 -14.51
CA MET A 43 5.81 3.06 -13.96
C MET A 43 7.25 3.07 -14.53
N THR A 44 7.39 3.71 -15.71
CA THR A 44 8.73 4.03 -16.25
C THR A 44 9.32 5.24 -15.50
N PRO A 45 10.65 5.48 -15.59
CA PRO A 45 11.26 6.67 -14.99
C PRO A 45 10.58 7.99 -15.39
N GLU A 46 10.16 8.11 -16.65
CA GLU A 46 9.44 9.28 -17.16
C GLU A 46 8.06 9.41 -16.51
N LYS A 47 7.37 8.27 -16.33
CA LYS A 47 6.05 8.25 -15.69
C LYS A 47 6.12 8.56 -14.20
N ILE A 48 7.15 8.08 -13.51
CA ILE A 48 7.43 8.43 -12.12
C ILE A 48 7.64 9.94 -12.00
N LYS A 49 8.49 10.52 -12.86
CA LYS A 49 8.73 11.96 -12.87
C LYS A 49 7.43 12.75 -13.12
N GLU A 50 6.65 12.37 -14.13
CA GLU A 50 5.34 13.01 -14.42
C GLU A 50 4.41 12.93 -13.21
N THR A 51 4.33 11.77 -12.56
CA THR A 51 3.49 11.53 -11.39
C THR A 51 3.90 12.43 -10.23
N LEU A 52 5.21 12.52 -9.94
CA LEU A 52 5.75 13.40 -8.92
C LEU A 52 5.51 14.89 -9.25
N ASP A 53 5.70 15.28 -10.52
CA ASP A 53 5.42 16.65 -10.97
C ASP A 53 3.94 17.03 -10.76
N ILE A 54 3.00 16.11 -11.01
CA ILE A 54 1.57 16.32 -10.74
C ILE A 54 1.33 16.54 -9.24
N VAL A 55 1.86 15.69 -8.38
CA VAL A 55 1.62 15.74 -6.95
C VAL A 55 2.26 16.99 -6.33
N HIS A 56 3.53 17.24 -6.63
CA HIS A 56 4.29 18.34 -6.05
C HIS A 56 3.82 19.72 -6.55
N SER A 57 3.42 19.84 -7.83
CA SER A 57 2.86 21.11 -8.36
C SER A 57 1.53 21.49 -7.71
N ASN A 58 0.83 20.54 -7.10
CA ASN A 58 -0.37 20.77 -6.29
C ASN A 58 -0.07 20.95 -4.80
N GLY A 59 1.20 21.02 -4.39
CA GLY A 59 1.61 21.20 -3.01
C GLY A 59 1.40 19.98 -2.11
N LEU A 60 1.23 18.79 -2.70
CA LEU A 60 0.97 17.54 -1.99
C LEU A 60 2.20 16.63 -1.99
N VAL A 61 2.14 15.60 -1.13
CA VAL A 61 3.10 14.49 -1.11
C VAL A 61 2.34 13.17 -1.09
N PHE A 62 3.01 12.08 -1.49
CA PHE A 62 2.49 10.75 -1.20
C PHE A 62 2.63 10.46 0.30
N SER A 63 1.53 10.19 0.98
CA SER A 63 1.51 9.76 2.39
C SER A 63 1.55 8.24 2.53
N ALA A 64 0.97 7.53 1.58
CA ALA A 64 1.01 6.07 1.47
C ALA A 64 0.69 5.64 0.04
N LEU A 65 1.07 4.41 -0.33
CA LEU A 65 0.50 3.68 -1.45
C LEU A 65 -0.40 2.56 -0.94
N CYS A 66 -1.52 2.34 -1.61
CA CYS A 66 -2.35 1.17 -1.35
C CYS A 66 -1.85 -0.01 -2.19
N GLY A 67 -1.31 -1.01 -1.52
CA GLY A 67 -0.79 -2.25 -2.10
C GLY A 67 -1.77 -3.43 -2.01
N ASP A 68 -3.05 -3.17 -1.77
CA ASP A 68 -4.06 -4.23 -1.64
C ASP A 68 -4.47 -4.79 -3.01
N PHE A 69 -4.15 -6.05 -3.23
CA PHE A 69 -4.55 -6.82 -4.42
C PHE A 69 -5.93 -7.51 -4.24
N GLY A 70 -6.58 -7.36 -3.10
CA GLY A 70 -7.88 -7.95 -2.80
C GLY A 70 -7.87 -9.47 -2.59
N VAL A 71 -6.72 -10.08 -2.33
CA VAL A 71 -6.58 -11.54 -2.23
C VAL A 71 -6.15 -12.03 -0.84
N GLY A 72 -5.61 -11.14 0.00
CA GLY A 72 -5.01 -11.51 1.29
C GLY A 72 -3.80 -12.45 1.14
N PHE A 73 -3.33 -13.02 2.25
CA PHE A 73 -2.14 -13.89 2.30
C PHE A 73 -2.42 -15.28 2.89
N MET A 74 -3.64 -15.77 2.73
CA MET A 74 -4.09 -17.06 3.29
C MET A 74 -3.74 -18.28 2.42
N ASP A 75 -3.35 -18.09 1.16
CA ASP A 75 -3.13 -19.12 0.16
C ASP A 75 -1.64 -19.18 -0.23
N PRO A 76 -0.89 -20.26 0.09
CA PRO A 76 0.54 -20.33 -0.14
C PRO A 76 0.91 -20.29 -1.63
N GLU A 77 0.04 -20.78 -2.54
CA GLU A 77 0.32 -20.71 -3.97
C GLU A 77 0.14 -19.29 -4.50
N LYS A 78 -0.85 -18.57 -4.01
CA LYS A 78 -1.03 -17.15 -4.35
C LYS A 78 0.07 -16.29 -3.74
N ASN A 79 0.53 -16.60 -2.53
CA ASN A 79 1.58 -15.85 -1.87
C ASN A 79 2.88 -15.80 -2.70
N LYS A 80 3.24 -16.87 -3.42
CA LYS A 80 4.39 -16.90 -4.34
C LYS A 80 4.37 -15.76 -5.38
N ILE A 81 3.18 -15.32 -5.75
CA ILE A 81 2.99 -14.25 -6.76
C ILE A 81 2.79 -12.90 -6.07
N TYR A 82 1.91 -12.86 -5.08
CA TYR A 82 1.48 -11.59 -4.50
C TYR A 82 2.49 -10.99 -3.53
N VAL A 83 3.32 -11.81 -2.87
CA VAL A 83 4.47 -11.31 -2.09
C VAL A 83 5.44 -10.58 -3.02
N GLU A 84 5.81 -11.15 -4.15
CA GLU A 84 6.70 -10.50 -5.11
C GLU A 84 6.07 -9.22 -5.72
N LYS A 85 4.78 -9.23 -6.00
CA LYS A 85 4.06 -8.03 -6.44
C LYS A 85 4.04 -6.94 -5.36
N SER A 86 3.84 -7.33 -4.10
CA SER A 86 3.85 -6.38 -2.96
C SER A 86 5.23 -5.76 -2.77
N LYS A 87 6.32 -6.52 -2.93
CA LYS A 87 7.69 -5.97 -2.92
C LYS A 87 7.87 -4.90 -4.01
N ARG A 88 7.32 -5.13 -5.22
CA ARG A 88 7.34 -4.12 -6.30
C ARG A 88 6.58 -2.85 -5.95
N VAL A 89 5.50 -2.96 -5.16
CA VAL A 89 4.78 -1.76 -4.66
C VAL A 89 5.63 -1.01 -3.63
N VAL A 90 6.40 -1.73 -2.79
CA VAL A 90 7.36 -1.10 -1.86
C VAL A 90 8.45 -0.36 -2.64
N ASP A 91 9.02 -0.96 -3.68
CA ASP A 91 10.01 -0.30 -4.54
C ASP A 91 9.44 0.98 -5.14
N LEU A 92 8.25 0.91 -5.73
CA LEU A 92 7.58 2.07 -6.30
C LEU A 92 7.29 3.15 -5.25
N ALA A 93 6.91 2.78 -4.03
CA ALA A 93 6.71 3.74 -2.96
C ALA A 93 7.99 4.55 -2.71
N LYS A 94 9.15 3.89 -2.64
CA LYS A 94 10.45 4.58 -2.49
C LYS A 94 10.76 5.51 -3.66
N GLU A 95 10.48 5.08 -4.89
CA GLU A 95 10.66 5.90 -6.09
C GLU A 95 9.76 7.14 -6.10
N LEU A 96 8.57 7.04 -5.47
CA LEU A 96 7.62 8.15 -5.31
C LEU A 96 7.85 8.97 -4.03
N GLY A 97 8.93 8.70 -3.28
CA GLY A 97 9.26 9.42 -2.04
C GLY A 97 8.32 9.11 -0.88
N CYS A 98 7.75 7.92 -0.86
CA CYS A 98 6.82 7.43 0.15
C CYS A 98 7.42 6.24 0.90
N ASP A 99 7.27 6.21 2.21
CA ASP A 99 7.80 5.15 3.06
C ASP A 99 6.73 4.19 3.59
N VAL A 100 5.48 4.31 3.14
CA VAL A 100 4.36 3.51 3.65
C VAL A 100 3.59 2.86 2.51
N VAL A 101 3.42 1.54 2.60
CA VAL A 101 2.49 0.76 1.77
C VAL A 101 1.44 0.14 2.68
N THR A 102 0.16 0.44 2.45
CA THR A 102 -0.96 -0.15 3.20
C THR A 102 -1.56 -1.32 2.46
N THR A 103 -2.05 -2.32 3.16
CA THR A 103 -2.73 -3.48 2.58
C THR A 103 -3.65 -4.18 3.56
N HIS A 104 -4.69 -4.85 3.04
CA HIS A 104 -5.41 -5.88 3.77
C HIS A 104 -4.72 -7.23 3.58
N ILE A 105 -4.56 -7.99 4.67
CA ILE A 105 -3.89 -9.30 4.64
C ILE A 105 -4.86 -10.48 4.59
N GLY A 106 -6.17 -10.21 4.61
CA GLY A 106 -7.24 -11.17 4.81
C GLY A 106 -7.65 -11.24 6.27
N THR A 107 -8.52 -12.18 6.61
CA THR A 107 -9.00 -12.35 8.01
C THR A 107 -8.02 -13.20 8.81
N VAL A 108 -7.46 -12.64 9.87
CA VAL A 108 -6.56 -13.37 10.77
C VAL A 108 -7.37 -14.39 11.61
N PRO A 109 -7.07 -15.69 11.55
CA PRO A 109 -7.74 -16.69 12.39
C PRO A 109 -7.53 -16.43 13.89
N ALA A 110 -8.61 -16.59 14.70
CA ALA A 110 -8.49 -16.41 16.14
C ALA A 110 -7.56 -17.44 16.79
N GLU A 111 -7.63 -18.69 16.32
CA GLU A 111 -6.79 -19.78 16.84
C GLU A 111 -5.58 -20.02 15.95
N GLU A 112 -4.51 -20.58 16.55
CA GLU A 112 -3.33 -21.02 15.79
C GLU A 112 -3.71 -22.20 14.90
N ASN A 113 -3.48 -22.03 13.59
CA ASN A 113 -3.72 -23.04 12.55
C ASN A 113 -2.77 -22.82 11.37
N GLU A 114 -2.85 -23.72 10.38
CA GLU A 114 -1.99 -23.65 9.19
C GLU A 114 -2.19 -22.34 8.39
N THR A 115 -3.42 -21.86 8.27
CA THR A 115 -3.72 -20.59 7.57
C THR A 115 -3.03 -19.41 8.25
N LYS A 116 -3.11 -19.31 9.59
CA LYS A 116 -2.46 -18.24 10.35
C LYS A 116 -0.94 -18.28 10.18
N LYS A 117 -0.35 -19.48 10.15
CA LYS A 117 1.08 -19.67 9.89
C LYS A 117 1.48 -19.19 8.49
N ILE A 118 0.74 -19.58 7.45
CA ILE A 118 0.94 -19.15 6.06
C ILE A 118 0.88 -17.61 5.96
N MET A 119 -0.10 -16.99 6.60
CA MET A 119 -0.23 -15.53 6.63
C MET A 119 0.97 -14.88 7.31
N ARG A 120 1.41 -15.42 8.47
CA ARG A 120 2.55 -14.90 9.23
C ARG A 120 3.84 -14.97 8.42
N GLU A 121 4.09 -16.07 7.72
CA GLU A 121 5.27 -16.23 6.86
C GLU A 121 5.30 -15.17 5.75
N ALA A 122 4.17 -14.94 5.06
CA ALA A 122 4.08 -13.93 4.01
C ALA A 122 4.24 -12.50 4.54
N CYS A 123 3.57 -12.18 5.65
CA CYS A 123 3.66 -10.86 6.28
C CYS A 123 5.07 -10.59 6.82
N HIS A 124 5.73 -11.59 7.41
CA HIS A 124 7.11 -11.47 7.89
C HIS A 124 8.08 -11.21 6.73
N GLU A 125 7.95 -11.95 5.64
CA GLU A 125 8.79 -11.74 4.45
C GLU A 125 8.65 -10.31 3.90
N LEU A 126 7.42 -9.80 3.84
CA LEU A 126 7.16 -8.43 3.39
C LEU A 126 7.64 -7.37 4.38
N ALA A 127 7.50 -7.62 5.68
CA ALA A 127 8.02 -6.72 6.71
C ALA A 127 9.54 -6.61 6.65
N VAL A 128 10.26 -7.75 6.55
CA VAL A 128 11.72 -7.77 6.39
C VAL A 128 12.16 -7.05 5.12
N TYR A 129 11.45 -7.25 4.00
CA TYR A 129 11.76 -6.55 2.76
C TYR A 129 11.56 -5.04 2.90
N ALA A 130 10.41 -4.60 3.41
CA ALA A 130 10.12 -3.19 3.60
C ALA A 130 11.14 -2.52 4.56
N ASP A 131 11.49 -3.19 5.66
CA ASP A 131 12.49 -2.69 6.61
C ASP A 131 13.86 -2.49 5.95
N SER A 132 14.29 -3.43 5.09
CA SER A 132 15.53 -3.29 4.31
C SER A 132 15.55 -2.08 3.38
N MET A 133 14.37 -1.61 2.97
CA MET A 133 14.17 -0.41 2.13
C MET A 133 13.88 0.85 2.97
N HIS A 134 13.94 0.77 4.29
CA HIS A 134 13.50 1.84 5.20
C HIS A 134 12.07 2.30 4.91
N ALA A 135 11.17 1.32 4.73
CA ALA A 135 9.75 1.53 4.49
C ALA A 135 8.93 0.68 5.47
N ALA A 136 7.64 0.95 5.58
CA ALA A 136 6.69 0.18 6.36
C ALA A 136 5.68 -0.51 5.43
N PHE A 137 5.51 -1.82 5.60
CA PHE A 137 4.39 -2.57 5.06
C PHE A 137 3.29 -2.61 6.12
N ALA A 138 2.35 -1.68 6.04
CA ALA A 138 1.36 -1.43 7.08
C ALA A 138 0.09 -2.24 6.83
N VAL A 139 -0.25 -3.08 7.80
CA VAL A 139 -1.46 -3.89 7.74
C VAL A 139 -2.67 -3.05 8.15
N GLU A 140 -3.69 -3.03 7.30
CA GLU A 140 -4.98 -2.42 7.60
C GLU A 140 -5.87 -3.41 8.34
N THR A 141 -6.61 -2.94 9.36
CA THR A 141 -7.52 -3.78 10.15
C THR A 141 -8.64 -4.36 9.29
N GLY A 142 -8.93 -5.64 9.50
CA GLY A 142 -10.04 -6.36 8.92
C GLY A 142 -11.19 -6.59 9.93
N PRO A 143 -11.88 -7.72 9.87
CA PRO A 143 -12.97 -8.06 10.79
C PRO A 143 -12.49 -8.54 12.16
N GLU A 144 -11.20 -8.83 12.35
CA GLU A 144 -10.61 -9.23 13.62
C GLU A 144 -10.58 -8.08 14.64
N THR A 145 -10.45 -8.45 15.91
CA THR A 145 -10.24 -7.45 16.97
C THR A 145 -8.83 -6.87 16.89
N ALA A 146 -8.65 -5.64 17.37
CA ALA A 146 -7.33 -4.99 17.44
C ALA A 146 -6.33 -5.83 18.25
N VAL A 147 -6.78 -6.49 19.32
CA VAL A 147 -5.94 -7.39 20.14
C VAL A 147 -5.42 -8.56 19.31
N LEU A 148 -6.31 -9.23 18.55
CA LEU A 148 -5.90 -10.36 17.71
C LEU A 148 -4.92 -9.94 16.61
N LEU A 149 -5.12 -8.76 16.02
CA LEU A 149 -4.20 -8.24 15.01
C LEU A 149 -2.84 -7.89 15.62
N CYS A 150 -2.81 -7.25 16.79
CA CYS A 150 -1.55 -6.97 17.49
C CYS A 150 -0.79 -8.27 17.81
N ASP A 151 -1.48 -9.25 18.41
CA ASP A 151 -0.87 -10.56 18.74
C ASP A 151 -0.37 -11.33 17.51
N PHE A 152 -0.95 -11.03 16.34
CA PHE A 152 -0.51 -11.62 15.07
C PHE A 152 0.76 -10.94 14.52
N LEU A 153 0.90 -9.63 14.73
CA LEU A 153 2.01 -8.83 14.18
C LEU A 153 3.26 -8.83 15.07
N ASP A 154 3.12 -9.19 16.36
CA ASP A 154 4.23 -9.35 17.34
C ASP A 154 4.98 -10.69 17.13
#